data_3296308b7df8e3d518ee34d6eef1d2cb
#
_entry.id   3296308b7df8e3d518ee34d6eef1d2cb
#
_cell.length_a   1.000
_cell.length_b   1.000
_cell.length_c   1.000
_cell.angle_alpha   90.00
_cell.angle_beta   90.00
_cell.angle_gamma   90.00
#
_symmetry.space_group_name_H-M   'P 1'
#
loop_
_entity.id
_entity.type
_entity.pdbx_description
1 polymer ?
#
loop_
_entity_poly.entity_id
_entity_poly.type
_entity_poly.pdbx_seq_one_letter_code
_entity_poly.pdbx_strand_id
1 'polypeptide(L)'
;MASHRRIPSAPPPPIPAEQQRLDEDAQRRRHWKRWGPYLSERAWGTVREDYSPYGTAWDAFPHDQARSRAYRWNEDGLAGICDRHQIICFALALWNGRDPILKERVFGLTGNEGNHGEDVKEYYFYLDSTPTHSYMKYLYKYPQAAFPYTRLVEENRRRGRHDPEFELIDSGVFDENRYFDVCVEYAKTTPEDLCIRIQVVNHGPEEAQLTLLPTIWFRNTWSWGTDIRRPRFRQGESIDHMRVIETQHEHYGLRRLLCEGEPVLLFTENDTNSRRLYGDQTGPRYVKDSFHDYIVQGEKEAVNPDHLGTKAAAQYVLTLAPGETQTVRLRLTDDGRSPEFAEQDFEAVFAARIREANEFYDGLAPAHLSEDARRIQRQAFAGLLWSKQFYHYDVNRWLKGDPVGQAPPRDRLHGRNSDWTHLYN
;
A
#
# COMPACT_ATOMS: atom_id res chain seq x y z
N MET A 1 52.85 -24.01 -42.89
CA MET A 1 51.47 -24.11 -42.35
C MET A 1 51.48 -23.59 -40.92
N ALA A 2 51.01 -22.35 -40.72
CA ALA A 2 50.96 -21.72 -39.40
C ALA A 2 49.65 -22.16 -38.70
N SER A 3 49.79 -22.88 -37.62
CA SER A 3 48.68 -23.30 -36.73
C SER A 3 48.13 -22.08 -36.00
N HIS A 4 46.98 -21.60 -36.40
CA HIS A 4 46.20 -20.61 -35.62
C HIS A 4 45.70 -21.27 -34.33
N ARG A 5 46.40 -21.01 -33.20
CA ARG A 5 45.86 -21.28 -31.88
C ARG A 5 44.63 -20.39 -31.68
N ARG A 6 43.42 -21.00 -31.63
CA ARG A 6 42.21 -20.30 -31.11
C ARG A 6 42.46 -19.90 -29.67
N ILE A 7 42.46 -18.61 -29.40
CA ILE A 7 42.39 -18.08 -28.03
C ILE A 7 41.04 -18.53 -27.46
N PRO A 8 41.01 -19.19 -26.30
CA PRO A 8 39.73 -19.52 -25.65
C PRO A 8 38.96 -18.21 -25.38
N SER A 9 37.72 -18.15 -25.87
CA SER A 9 36.82 -17.05 -25.54
C SER A 9 36.62 -17.01 -24.00
N ALA A 10 36.72 -15.83 -23.41
CA ALA A 10 36.43 -15.66 -22.00
C ALA A 10 35.02 -16.24 -21.69
N PRO A 11 34.83 -16.88 -20.54
CA PRO A 11 33.51 -17.36 -20.16
C PRO A 11 32.51 -16.18 -20.15
N PRO A 12 31.25 -16.43 -20.56
CA PRO A 12 30.25 -15.38 -20.53
C PRO A 12 30.14 -14.82 -19.10
N PRO A 13 29.84 -13.51 -18.94
CA PRO A 13 29.67 -12.94 -17.62
C PRO A 13 28.55 -13.66 -16.87
N PRO A 14 28.63 -13.74 -15.52
CA PRO A 14 27.59 -14.38 -14.74
C PRO A 14 26.25 -13.67 -14.93
N ILE A 15 25.15 -14.45 -15.02
CA ILE A 15 23.80 -13.91 -15.15
C ILE A 15 23.46 -13.14 -13.87
N PRO A 16 23.03 -11.86 -13.95
CA PRO A 16 22.61 -11.09 -12.78
C PRO A 16 21.54 -11.82 -11.96
N ALA A 17 21.58 -11.68 -10.65
CA ALA A 17 20.67 -12.38 -9.74
C ALA A 17 19.19 -12.06 -10.02
N GLU A 18 18.87 -10.81 -10.36
CA GLU A 18 17.51 -10.43 -10.73
C GLU A 18 17.06 -11.09 -12.05
N GLN A 19 17.94 -11.24 -13.02
CA GLN A 19 17.63 -11.98 -14.25
C GLN A 19 17.36 -13.46 -13.96
N GLN A 20 18.11 -14.08 -13.04
CA GLN A 20 17.84 -15.46 -12.60
C GLN A 20 16.46 -15.60 -11.98
N ARG A 21 16.03 -14.63 -11.16
CA ARG A 21 14.68 -14.60 -10.57
C ARG A 21 13.59 -14.47 -11.63
N LEU A 22 13.81 -13.64 -12.64
CA LEU A 22 12.90 -13.53 -13.78
C LEU A 22 12.74 -14.84 -14.52
N ASP A 23 13.86 -15.56 -14.76
CA ASP A 23 13.86 -16.85 -15.44
C ASP A 23 13.18 -17.94 -14.59
N GLU A 24 13.42 -17.95 -13.28
CA GLU A 24 12.74 -18.84 -12.33
C GLU A 24 11.22 -18.61 -12.28
N ASP A 25 10.80 -17.35 -12.31
CA ASP A 25 9.37 -16.97 -12.32
C ASP A 25 8.70 -17.32 -13.65
N ALA A 26 9.36 -17.01 -14.78
CA ALA A 26 8.86 -17.34 -16.12
C ALA A 26 8.70 -18.85 -16.33
N GLN A 27 9.60 -19.64 -15.78
CA GLN A 27 9.58 -21.11 -15.81
C GLN A 27 8.69 -21.71 -14.71
N ARG A 28 8.03 -20.88 -13.90
CA ARG A 28 7.17 -21.30 -12.78
C ARG A 28 7.87 -22.21 -11.74
N ARG A 29 9.18 -22.12 -11.65
CA ARG A 29 9.97 -22.83 -10.63
C ARG A 29 9.90 -22.19 -9.27
N ARG A 30 9.90 -20.84 -9.24
CA ARG A 30 9.73 -20.01 -8.04
C ARG A 30 8.89 -18.79 -8.39
N HIS A 31 7.88 -18.48 -7.57
CA HIS A 31 6.90 -17.41 -7.87
C HIS A 31 7.35 -16.06 -7.28
N TRP A 32 8.47 -15.53 -7.76
CA TRP A 32 9.04 -14.29 -7.26
C TRP A 32 8.08 -13.08 -7.34
N LYS A 33 7.18 -13.05 -8.33
CA LYS A 33 6.18 -12.00 -8.51
C LYS A 33 4.88 -12.25 -7.72
N ARG A 34 4.86 -13.23 -6.79
CA ARG A 34 3.66 -13.48 -5.98
C ARG A 34 3.28 -12.27 -5.14
N TRP A 35 4.25 -11.69 -4.45
CA TRP A 35 4.08 -10.46 -3.69
C TRP A 35 4.66 -9.30 -4.48
N GLY A 36 3.92 -8.18 -4.50
CA GLY A 36 4.35 -6.97 -5.20
C GLY A 36 3.46 -5.78 -4.89
N PRO A 37 3.74 -4.62 -5.50
CA PRO A 37 3.03 -3.37 -5.25
C PRO A 37 1.70 -3.33 -6.02
N TYR A 38 0.85 -4.32 -5.81
CA TYR A 38 -0.43 -4.43 -6.52
C TYR A 38 -1.57 -3.69 -5.81
N LEU A 39 -1.27 -2.97 -4.73
CA LEU A 39 -2.15 -2.01 -4.05
C LEU A 39 -1.92 -0.61 -4.61
N SER A 40 -2.99 0.16 -4.73
CA SER A 40 -2.92 1.57 -5.09
C SER A 40 -2.97 2.45 -3.84
N GLU A 41 -2.24 3.54 -3.82
CA GLU A 41 -2.37 4.56 -2.78
C GLU A 41 -3.73 5.28 -2.84
N ARG A 42 -4.44 5.18 -3.96
CA ARG A 42 -5.63 5.95 -4.25
C ARG A 42 -6.71 5.17 -5.00
N ALA A 43 -6.92 3.90 -4.67
CA ALA A 43 -7.96 3.08 -5.30
C ALA A 43 -9.37 3.65 -5.09
N TRP A 44 -9.64 4.34 -3.96
CA TRP A 44 -10.92 5.01 -3.72
C TRP A 44 -11.32 5.99 -4.84
N GLY A 45 -10.35 6.61 -5.48
CA GLY A 45 -10.56 7.50 -6.62
C GLY A 45 -10.88 6.76 -7.92
N THR A 46 -10.47 5.50 -8.07
CA THR A 46 -10.66 4.70 -9.29
C THR A 46 -11.92 3.85 -9.29
N VAL A 47 -12.48 3.53 -8.11
CA VAL A 47 -13.69 2.70 -7.96
C VAL A 47 -14.99 3.50 -7.95
N ARG A 48 -14.94 4.77 -8.29
CA ARG A 48 -16.09 5.70 -8.22
C ARG A 48 -17.30 5.24 -9.02
N GLU A 49 -17.05 4.64 -10.17
CA GLU A 49 -18.11 4.12 -11.02
C GLU A 49 -18.92 3.03 -10.33
N ASP A 50 -18.26 2.16 -9.55
CA ASP A 50 -18.90 1.08 -8.82
C ASP A 50 -19.88 1.56 -7.75
N TYR A 51 -19.56 2.72 -7.15
CA TYR A 51 -20.35 3.32 -6.07
C TYR A 51 -21.33 4.38 -6.56
N SER A 52 -21.26 4.77 -7.82
CA SER A 52 -22.21 5.67 -8.43
C SER A 52 -23.56 4.96 -8.66
N PRO A 53 -24.69 5.52 -8.22
CA PRO A 53 -26.02 4.93 -8.45
C PRO A 53 -26.32 4.68 -9.93
N TYR A 54 -25.82 5.53 -10.81
CA TYR A 54 -26.11 5.52 -12.26
C TYR A 54 -24.92 5.13 -13.12
N GLY A 55 -23.78 4.70 -12.54
CA GLY A 55 -22.59 4.34 -13.29
C GLY A 55 -21.83 5.54 -13.87
N THR A 56 -21.86 6.68 -13.19
CA THR A 56 -21.11 7.89 -13.57
C THR A 56 -19.76 7.89 -12.91
N ALA A 57 -18.66 7.91 -13.69
CA ALA A 57 -17.31 7.78 -13.18
C ALA A 57 -16.86 8.90 -12.23
N TRP A 58 -17.54 10.07 -12.28
CA TRP A 58 -17.16 11.26 -11.53
C TRP A 58 -18.01 11.50 -10.28
N ASP A 59 -19.09 10.76 -10.09
CA ASP A 59 -19.94 10.81 -8.90
C ASP A 59 -19.34 9.92 -7.81
N ALA A 60 -18.16 10.28 -7.35
CA ALA A 60 -17.44 9.55 -6.34
C ALA A 60 -18.02 9.76 -4.94
N PHE A 61 -17.76 8.83 -4.06
CA PHE A 61 -17.81 9.12 -2.64
C PHE A 61 -16.57 9.93 -2.22
N PRO A 62 -16.70 10.86 -1.23
CA PRO A 62 -15.58 11.68 -0.76
C PRO A 62 -14.47 10.85 -0.11
N HIS A 63 -13.25 11.38 -0.05
CA HIS A 63 -12.12 10.76 0.63
C HIS A 63 -12.46 10.34 2.08
N ASP A 64 -13.19 11.17 2.83
CA ASP A 64 -13.61 10.85 4.19
C ASP A 64 -14.46 9.57 4.29
N GLN A 65 -15.29 9.27 3.28
CA GLN A 65 -16.06 8.02 3.25
C GLN A 65 -15.19 6.80 2.89
N ALA A 66 -14.08 7.00 2.19
CA ALA A 66 -13.20 5.92 1.75
C ALA A 66 -12.61 5.11 2.91
N ARG A 67 -12.37 5.74 4.08
CA ARG A 67 -11.91 5.05 5.29
C ARG A 67 -12.93 4.07 5.86
N SER A 68 -14.22 4.34 5.63
CA SER A 68 -15.35 3.57 6.22
C SER A 68 -15.96 2.53 5.29
N ARG A 69 -15.64 2.57 3.97
CA ARG A 69 -16.17 1.61 2.99
C ARG A 69 -15.17 0.49 2.72
N ALA A 70 -15.60 -0.76 2.80
CA ALA A 70 -14.89 -1.87 2.18
C ALA A 70 -15.08 -1.80 0.66
N TYR A 71 -13.99 -1.92 -0.11
CA TYR A 71 -14.05 -1.84 -1.55
C TYR A 71 -14.37 -3.20 -2.17
N ARG A 72 -15.12 -3.17 -3.26
CA ARG A 72 -15.62 -4.39 -3.92
C ARG A 72 -14.54 -5.06 -4.77
N TRP A 73 -13.79 -4.27 -5.52
CA TRP A 73 -12.98 -4.78 -6.62
C TRP A 73 -11.48 -4.71 -6.40
N ASN A 74 -11.02 -3.87 -5.47
CA ASN A 74 -9.62 -3.68 -5.12
C ASN A 74 -9.48 -3.10 -3.70
N GLU A 75 -8.25 -2.79 -3.30
CA GLU A 75 -7.90 -2.16 -2.02
C GLU A 75 -6.91 -1.01 -2.24
N ASP A 76 -6.76 -0.12 -1.25
CA ASP A 76 -5.78 0.96 -1.23
C ASP A 76 -4.88 0.94 0.01
N GLY A 77 -3.74 1.66 -0.07
CA GLY A 77 -2.85 1.81 1.08
C GLY A 77 -1.51 2.45 0.70
N LEU A 78 -0.91 3.19 1.65
CA LEU A 78 0.39 3.85 1.48
C LEU A 78 1.52 2.82 1.42
N ALA A 79 2.41 2.94 0.44
CA ALA A 79 3.49 1.98 0.20
C ALA A 79 2.98 0.53 0.14
N GLY A 80 1.78 0.32 -0.36
CA GLY A 80 1.06 -0.93 -0.25
C GLY A 80 1.65 -2.06 -1.08
N ILE A 81 1.65 -3.26 -0.51
CA ILE A 81 1.95 -4.51 -1.20
C ILE A 81 0.84 -5.53 -0.94
N CYS A 82 0.66 -6.45 -1.86
CA CYS A 82 -0.19 -7.61 -1.65
C CYS A 82 0.29 -8.80 -2.47
N ASP A 83 -0.31 -9.96 -2.23
CA ASP A 83 -0.16 -11.07 -3.18
C ASP A 83 -0.89 -10.74 -4.51
N ARG A 84 -0.51 -11.43 -5.58
CA ARG A 84 -1.03 -11.18 -6.94
C ARG A 84 -2.55 -11.37 -7.11
N HIS A 85 -3.23 -11.95 -6.13
CA HIS A 85 -4.70 -12.11 -6.10
C HIS A 85 -5.36 -11.13 -5.12
N GLN A 86 -4.55 -10.28 -4.47
CA GLN A 86 -5.00 -9.34 -3.44
C GLN A 86 -5.83 -10.01 -2.34
N ILE A 87 -5.39 -11.18 -1.89
CA ILE A 87 -6.03 -11.88 -0.77
C ILE A 87 -5.53 -11.28 0.55
N ILE A 88 -4.20 -11.15 0.69
CA ILE A 88 -3.56 -10.55 1.86
C ILE A 88 -2.87 -9.25 1.42
N CYS A 89 -3.22 -8.17 2.07
CA CYS A 89 -2.72 -6.84 1.82
C CYS A 89 -1.89 -6.34 3.00
N PHE A 90 -0.85 -5.57 2.71
CA PHE A 90 -0.04 -4.86 3.70
C PHE A 90 0.20 -3.43 3.23
N ALA A 91 0.03 -2.45 4.11
CA ALA A 91 0.34 -1.05 3.86
C ALA A 91 0.59 -0.30 5.17
N LEU A 92 0.95 0.99 5.07
CA LEU A 92 1.11 1.84 6.23
C LEU A 92 -0.13 2.68 6.49
N ALA A 93 -0.38 2.96 7.77
CA ALA A 93 -1.16 4.09 8.21
C ALA A 93 -0.31 4.97 9.12
N LEU A 94 -0.54 6.28 9.09
CA LEU A 94 0.24 7.29 9.80
C LEU A 94 -0.68 8.29 10.52
N TRP A 95 -0.19 8.84 11.65
CA TRP A 95 -0.86 9.95 12.29
C TRP A 95 0.13 10.87 13.01
N ASN A 96 0.10 12.14 12.66
CA ASN A 96 0.99 13.18 13.18
C ASN A 96 0.45 13.89 14.44
N GLY A 97 -0.63 13.38 15.07
CA GLY A 97 -1.27 13.99 16.23
C GLY A 97 -2.17 15.19 15.90
N ARG A 98 -2.27 15.62 14.65
CA ARG A 98 -3.01 16.82 14.20
C ARG A 98 -3.91 16.58 12.98
N ASP A 99 -3.59 15.57 12.16
CA ASP A 99 -4.42 15.23 11.01
C ASP A 99 -5.81 14.78 11.48
N PRO A 100 -6.90 15.35 10.96
CA PRO A 100 -8.25 14.96 11.35
C PRO A 100 -8.64 13.56 10.85
N ILE A 101 -7.88 12.98 9.93
CA ILE A 101 -8.11 11.65 9.36
C ILE A 101 -6.83 10.82 9.48
N LEU A 102 -6.95 9.57 9.98
CA LEU A 102 -5.84 8.63 9.94
C LEU A 102 -5.36 8.45 8.48
N LYS A 103 -4.09 8.74 8.23
CA LYS A 103 -3.49 8.70 6.90
C LYS A 103 -3.22 7.26 6.47
N GLU A 104 -4.18 6.63 5.82
CA GLU A 104 -4.11 5.27 5.28
C GLU A 104 -4.02 5.25 3.75
N ARG A 105 -4.36 6.34 3.09
CA ARG A 105 -4.44 6.49 1.64
C ARG A 105 -4.14 7.91 1.19
N VAL A 106 -3.68 8.05 -0.04
CA VAL A 106 -3.38 9.36 -0.61
C VAL A 106 -4.67 10.12 -0.90
N PHE A 107 -4.69 11.39 -0.51
CA PHE A 107 -5.74 12.34 -0.85
C PHE A 107 -5.53 12.91 -2.26
N GLY A 108 -6.62 13.08 -2.95
CA GLY A 108 -6.66 13.79 -4.22
C GLY A 108 -8.06 14.33 -4.47
N LEU A 109 -8.19 15.21 -5.42
CA LEU A 109 -9.46 15.80 -5.81
C LEU A 109 -10.24 14.82 -6.70
N THR A 110 -11.55 14.85 -6.60
CA THR A 110 -12.45 14.24 -7.60
C THR A 110 -12.68 15.22 -8.73
N GLY A 111 -13.28 14.75 -9.85
CA GLY A 111 -13.48 15.59 -11.03
C GLY A 111 -14.22 16.91 -10.78
N ASN A 112 -15.16 16.93 -9.82
CA ASN A 112 -15.96 18.11 -9.47
C ASN A 112 -15.33 19.00 -8.37
N GLU A 113 -14.21 18.59 -7.79
CA GLU A 113 -13.52 19.31 -6.73
C GLU A 113 -12.32 20.10 -7.23
N GLY A 114 -11.80 19.76 -8.40
CA GLY A 114 -10.63 20.41 -9.01
C GLY A 114 -10.99 21.27 -10.22
N ASN A 115 -10.16 22.26 -10.52
CA ASN A 115 -10.31 23.10 -11.72
C ASN A 115 -9.77 22.43 -13.00
N HIS A 116 -8.92 21.40 -12.86
CA HIS A 116 -8.38 20.60 -13.98
C HIS A 116 -8.89 19.15 -13.97
N GLY A 117 -9.85 18.82 -13.12
CA GLY A 117 -10.41 17.49 -13.00
C GLY A 117 -9.84 16.71 -11.81
N GLU A 118 -9.59 15.43 -12.01
CA GLU A 118 -9.05 14.55 -10.97
C GLU A 118 -7.54 14.73 -10.82
N ASP A 119 -7.08 14.93 -9.58
CA ASP A 119 -5.67 15.17 -9.28
C ASP A 119 -5.28 14.71 -7.87
N VAL A 120 -4.02 14.29 -7.70
CA VAL A 120 -3.42 13.92 -6.42
C VAL A 120 -2.81 15.16 -5.76
N LYS A 121 -3.12 15.38 -4.47
CA LYS A 121 -2.63 16.53 -3.68
C LYS A 121 -1.70 16.09 -2.55
N GLU A 122 -0.83 15.13 -2.83
CA GLU A 122 0.16 14.60 -1.87
C GLU A 122 1.51 14.36 -2.53
N TYR A 123 2.57 14.32 -1.71
CA TYR A 123 3.94 14.06 -2.19
C TYR A 123 4.41 12.68 -1.78
N TYR A 124 4.41 11.77 -2.72
CA TYR A 124 4.95 10.42 -2.59
C TYR A 124 5.73 10.04 -3.84
N PHE A 125 6.72 9.16 -3.68
CA PHE A 125 7.67 8.85 -4.74
C PHE A 125 7.99 7.36 -4.76
N TYR A 126 7.90 6.77 -5.94
CA TYR A 126 8.42 5.45 -6.21
C TYR A 126 9.89 5.57 -6.56
N LEU A 127 10.78 5.25 -5.61
CA LEU A 127 12.20 5.49 -5.78
C LEU A 127 12.93 4.33 -6.44
N ASP A 128 12.48 3.09 -6.19
CA ASP A 128 13.09 1.89 -6.74
C ASP A 128 12.10 0.71 -6.78
N SER A 129 12.26 -0.17 -7.76
CA SER A 129 11.65 -1.49 -7.78
C SER A 129 12.34 -2.36 -8.82
N THR A 130 12.67 -3.61 -8.46
CA THR A 130 13.11 -4.61 -9.45
C THR A 130 11.92 -5.28 -10.13
N PRO A 131 12.09 -5.86 -11.34
CA PRO A 131 10.99 -6.50 -12.07
C PRO A 131 10.30 -7.66 -11.35
N THR A 132 11.01 -8.36 -10.43
CA THR A 132 10.43 -9.42 -9.59
C THR A 132 9.96 -8.91 -8.23
N HIS A 133 10.08 -7.58 -7.99
CA HIS A 133 9.80 -6.97 -6.69
C HIS A 133 10.63 -7.59 -5.56
N SER A 134 11.85 -8.07 -5.89
CA SER A 134 12.81 -8.59 -4.90
C SER A 134 13.40 -7.48 -4.04
N TYR A 135 13.42 -6.26 -4.57
CA TYR A 135 13.69 -5.01 -3.85
C TYR A 135 12.75 -3.92 -4.32
N MET A 136 12.22 -3.13 -3.39
CA MET A 136 11.37 -1.98 -3.68
C MET A 136 11.64 -0.88 -2.67
N LYS A 137 11.50 0.40 -3.09
CA LYS A 137 11.69 1.58 -2.24
C LYS A 137 10.66 2.66 -2.57
N TYR A 138 10.03 3.17 -1.52
CA TYR A 138 8.97 4.18 -1.54
C TYR A 138 9.29 5.30 -0.56
N LEU A 139 8.91 6.54 -0.88
CA LEU A 139 9.03 7.69 0.01
C LEU A 139 7.70 8.44 0.04
N TYR A 140 7.23 8.77 1.24
CA TYR A 140 6.10 9.65 1.47
C TYR A 140 6.53 10.84 2.35
N LYS A 141 6.13 12.06 1.96
CA LYS A 141 6.37 13.28 2.73
C LYS A 141 5.10 13.67 3.49
N TYR A 142 5.14 13.48 4.82
CA TYR A 142 3.98 13.71 5.67
C TYR A 142 4.12 15.00 6.46
N PRO A 143 3.22 16.01 6.29
CA PRO A 143 3.24 17.24 7.07
C PRO A 143 3.08 16.99 8.57
N GLN A 144 3.70 17.84 9.40
CA GLN A 144 3.51 17.84 10.86
C GLN A 144 2.28 18.64 11.30
N ALA A 145 1.71 19.45 10.43
CA ALA A 145 0.47 20.20 10.63
C ALA A 145 -0.76 19.33 10.32
N ALA A 146 -1.96 19.84 10.68
CA ALA A 146 -3.22 19.29 10.23
C ALA A 146 -3.28 19.30 8.70
N PHE A 147 -3.65 18.17 8.09
CA PHE A 147 -3.72 18.09 6.63
C PHE A 147 -4.89 18.95 6.10
N PRO A 148 -4.67 19.82 5.11
CA PRO A 148 -5.61 20.87 4.73
C PRO A 148 -6.66 20.41 3.72
N TYR A 149 -7.36 19.28 3.96
CA TYR A 149 -8.33 18.67 3.04
C TYR A 149 -9.35 19.67 2.48
N THR A 150 -10.04 20.38 3.37
CA THR A 150 -11.09 21.34 2.98
C THR A 150 -10.52 22.50 2.15
N ARG A 151 -9.36 23.03 2.56
CA ARG A 151 -8.73 24.15 1.86
C ARG A 151 -8.30 23.75 0.44
N LEU A 152 -7.76 22.55 0.25
CA LEU A 152 -7.41 22.02 -1.07
C LEU A 152 -8.62 21.96 -2.00
N VAL A 153 -9.75 21.46 -1.51
CA VAL A 153 -11.02 21.40 -2.26
C VAL A 153 -11.55 22.81 -2.58
N GLU A 154 -11.64 23.67 -1.57
CA GLU A 154 -12.24 25.00 -1.72
C GLU A 154 -11.42 25.90 -2.65
N GLU A 155 -10.08 25.90 -2.51
CA GLU A 155 -9.20 26.71 -3.36
C GLU A 155 -9.26 26.27 -4.83
N ASN A 156 -9.18 24.96 -5.11
CA ASN A 156 -9.25 24.48 -6.48
C ASN A 156 -10.64 24.67 -7.10
N ARG A 157 -11.71 24.47 -6.33
CA ARG A 157 -13.08 24.71 -6.80
C ARG A 157 -13.36 26.18 -7.18
N ARG A 158 -12.70 27.14 -6.52
CA ARG A 158 -12.83 28.58 -6.85
C ARG A 158 -12.06 28.99 -8.10
N ARG A 159 -11.07 28.22 -8.53
CA ARG A 159 -10.20 28.52 -9.66
C ARG A 159 -10.86 28.12 -10.98
N GLY A 160 -10.63 28.91 -12.02
CA GLY A 160 -11.07 28.63 -13.36
C GLY A 160 -10.09 27.68 -14.09
N ARG A 161 -10.52 27.15 -15.23
CA ARG A 161 -9.73 26.21 -16.05
C ARG A 161 -8.35 26.76 -16.47
N HIS A 162 -8.17 28.06 -16.52
CA HIS A 162 -6.92 28.71 -16.93
C HIS A 162 -6.06 29.15 -15.76
N ASP A 163 -6.54 28.98 -14.53
CA ASP A 163 -5.78 29.28 -13.32
C ASP A 163 -4.87 28.10 -12.97
N PRO A 164 -3.67 28.36 -12.40
CA PRO A 164 -2.86 27.28 -11.83
C PRO A 164 -3.64 26.53 -10.76
N GLU A 165 -3.38 25.24 -10.60
CA GLU A 165 -3.91 24.47 -9.49
C GLU A 165 -3.36 24.95 -8.15
N PHE A 166 -4.13 24.77 -7.09
CA PHE A 166 -3.67 24.98 -5.73
C PHE A 166 -3.11 23.65 -5.20
N GLU A 167 -1.81 23.64 -4.97
CA GLU A 167 -1.09 22.45 -4.53
C GLU A 167 -0.94 22.39 -3.00
N LEU A 168 -0.61 21.22 -2.49
CA LEU A 168 -0.37 21.04 -1.06
C LEU A 168 0.73 21.97 -0.54
N ILE A 169 1.78 22.22 -1.33
CA ILE A 169 2.86 23.15 -0.98
C ILE A 169 2.38 24.58 -0.82
N ASP A 170 1.37 25.00 -1.60
CA ASP A 170 0.82 26.36 -1.54
C ASP A 170 0.03 26.60 -0.23
N SER A 171 -0.30 25.55 0.47
CA SER A 171 -0.99 25.64 1.75
C SER A 171 -0.09 26.07 2.93
N GLY A 172 1.24 26.02 2.75
CA GLY A 172 2.23 26.34 3.77
C GLY A 172 2.48 25.21 4.79
N VAL A 173 1.92 24.00 4.61
CA VAL A 173 2.12 22.88 5.57
C VAL A 173 3.54 22.35 5.62
N PHE A 174 4.38 22.71 4.63
CA PHE A 174 5.81 22.36 4.57
C PHE A 174 6.73 23.51 4.97
N ASP A 175 6.19 24.66 5.39
CA ASP A 175 7.00 25.80 5.81
C ASP A 175 7.92 25.40 6.97
N GLU A 176 9.12 25.98 7.01
CA GLU A 176 10.17 25.63 7.97
C GLU A 176 10.56 24.14 7.97
N ASN A 177 10.35 23.43 6.86
CA ASN A 177 10.59 21.98 6.75
C ASN A 177 9.82 21.12 7.76
N ARG A 178 8.66 21.56 8.22
CA ARG A 178 7.82 20.86 9.23
C ARG A 178 7.11 19.64 8.61
N TYR A 179 7.89 18.62 8.28
CA TYR A 179 7.39 17.34 7.75
C TYR A 179 8.28 16.17 8.15
N PHE A 180 7.74 14.98 7.98
CA PHE A 180 8.45 13.72 8.07
C PHE A 180 8.71 13.16 6.67
N ASP A 181 9.92 12.65 6.43
CA ASP A 181 10.14 11.66 5.38
C ASP A 181 9.87 10.27 5.95
N VAL A 182 8.96 9.55 5.32
CA VAL A 182 8.65 8.16 5.65
C VAL A 182 9.11 7.29 4.48
N CYS A 183 10.28 6.67 4.61
CA CYS A 183 10.86 5.80 3.61
C CYS A 183 10.53 4.35 3.93
N VAL A 184 9.96 3.63 2.98
CA VAL A 184 9.60 2.22 3.11
C VAL A 184 10.36 1.40 2.09
N GLU A 185 11.06 0.37 2.57
CA GLU A 185 11.80 -0.54 1.72
C GLU A 185 11.35 -1.98 1.96
N TYR A 186 11.29 -2.74 0.89
CA TYR A 186 10.97 -4.16 0.90
C TYR A 186 12.12 -4.94 0.28
N ALA A 187 12.55 -6.01 0.94
CA ALA A 187 13.60 -6.91 0.45
C ALA A 187 13.18 -8.36 0.65
N LYS A 188 13.10 -9.14 -0.43
CA LYS A 188 12.72 -10.56 -0.35
C LYS A 188 13.94 -11.43 -0.04
N THR A 189 13.83 -12.28 0.97
CA THR A 189 14.76 -13.40 1.16
C THR A 189 14.38 -14.56 0.25
N THR A 190 13.09 -14.85 0.17
CA THR A 190 12.48 -15.84 -0.73
C THR A 190 11.21 -15.24 -1.35
N PRO A 191 10.52 -15.91 -2.31
CA PRO A 191 9.23 -15.46 -2.80
C PRO A 191 8.16 -15.23 -1.73
N GLU A 192 8.25 -15.90 -0.59
CA GLU A 192 7.25 -15.90 0.50
C GLU A 192 7.73 -15.20 1.76
N ASP A 193 8.94 -14.65 1.76
CA ASP A 193 9.58 -14.08 2.94
C ASP A 193 10.16 -12.71 2.62
N LEU A 194 9.56 -11.67 3.21
CA LEU A 194 9.80 -10.26 2.94
C LEU A 194 10.25 -9.55 4.21
N CYS A 195 11.43 -8.95 4.16
CA CYS A 195 11.88 -7.95 5.13
C CYS A 195 11.29 -6.59 4.75
N ILE A 196 10.79 -5.85 5.74
CA ILE A 196 10.17 -4.54 5.58
C ILE A 196 10.89 -3.57 6.51
N ARG A 197 11.49 -2.52 5.96
CA ARG A 197 12.21 -1.49 6.71
C ARG A 197 11.51 -0.15 6.52
N ILE A 198 11.09 0.47 7.63
CA ILE A 198 10.42 1.76 7.63
C ILE A 198 11.32 2.74 8.37
N GLN A 199 11.81 3.74 7.67
CA GLN A 199 12.63 4.81 8.25
C GLN A 199 11.84 6.10 8.27
N VAL A 200 11.81 6.76 9.42
CA VAL A 200 11.16 8.05 9.60
C VAL A 200 12.22 9.09 9.97
N VAL A 201 12.25 10.19 9.22
CA VAL A 201 13.14 11.33 9.47
C VAL A 201 12.30 12.54 9.82
N ASN A 202 12.60 13.22 10.93
CA ASN A 202 12.01 14.51 11.27
C ASN A 202 12.83 15.64 10.62
N HIS A 203 12.27 16.32 9.62
CA HIS A 203 12.91 17.50 8.99
C HIS A 203 12.58 18.81 9.70
N GLY A 204 11.59 18.80 10.60
CA GLY A 204 11.17 19.98 11.34
C GLY A 204 12.23 20.47 12.35
N PRO A 205 12.14 21.73 12.75
CA PRO A 205 13.08 22.35 13.68
C PRO A 205 12.85 21.98 15.15
N GLU A 206 11.78 21.25 15.45
CA GLU A 206 11.39 20.85 16.81
C GLU A 206 11.16 19.34 16.90
N GLU A 207 11.19 18.82 18.13
CA GLU A 207 10.79 17.45 18.42
C GLU A 207 9.33 17.25 17.97
N ALA A 208 9.07 16.13 17.29
CA ALA A 208 7.75 15.81 16.78
C ALA A 208 7.42 14.32 16.94
N GLN A 209 6.14 14.05 17.19
CA GLN A 209 5.63 12.70 17.35
C GLN A 209 4.95 12.21 16.07
N LEU A 210 5.20 10.94 15.72
CA LEU A 210 4.51 10.23 14.66
C LEU A 210 4.03 8.87 15.17
N THR A 211 2.73 8.61 15.01
CA THR A 211 2.19 7.26 15.17
C THR A 211 2.28 6.54 13.83
N LEU A 212 2.94 5.39 13.82
CA LEU A 212 3.12 4.52 12.67
C LEU A 212 2.34 3.22 12.90
N LEU A 213 1.50 2.84 11.93
CA LEU A 213 0.69 1.63 11.96
C LEU A 213 0.94 0.79 10.69
N PRO A 214 1.97 -0.06 10.67
CA PRO A 214 2.03 -1.15 9.70
C PRO A 214 0.78 -2.02 9.84
N THR A 215 0.03 -2.13 8.76
CA THR A 215 -1.31 -2.73 8.76
C THR A 215 -1.36 -3.90 7.78
N ILE A 216 -1.92 -5.03 8.20
CA ILE A 216 -2.17 -6.21 7.37
C ILE A 216 -3.66 -6.54 7.39
N TRP A 217 -4.24 -6.89 6.23
CA TRP A 217 -5.65 -7.23 6.16
C TRP A 217 -5.97 -8.17 5.01
N PHE A 218 -7.16 -8.80 5.09
CA PHE A 218 -7.75 -9.55 3.98
C PHE A 218 -8.65 -8.64 3.15
N ARG A 219 -8.52 -8.66 1.82
CA ARG A 219 -9.49 -8.02 0.94
C ARG A 219 -10.86 -8.63 1.23
N ASN A 220 -11.85 -7.76 1.39
CA ASN A 220 -13.20 -8.22 1.68
C ASN A 220 -13.81 -8.87 0.43
N THR A 221 -14.11 -10.16 0.49
CA THR A 221 -14.84 -10.93 -0.52
C THR A 221 -16.17 -11.47 -0.01
N TRP A 222 -16.40 -11.39 1.31
CA TRP A 222 -17.54 -12.03 1.99
C TRP A 222 -18.79 -11.17 2.08
N SER A 223 -18.69 -9.85 1.98
CA SER A 223 -19.84 -8.95 2.17
C SER A 223 -20.87 -8.99 1.03
N TRP A 224 -20.55 -9.60 -0.11
CA TRP A 224 -21.39 -9.58 -1.30
C TRP A 224 -22.12 -10.90 -1.59
N GLY A 225 -21.99 -11.89 -0.71
CA GLY A 225 -22.71 -13.17 -0.79
C GLY A 225 -22.22 -14.14 -1.86
N THR A 226 -21.07 -13.89 -2.49
CA THR A 226 -20.45 -14.79 -3.48
C THR A 226 -19.35 -15.66 -2.88
N ASP A 227 -18.73 -15.21 -1.83
CA ASP A 227 -17.74 -15.96 -1.06
C ASP A 227 -18.03 -15.71 0.42
N ILE A 228 -18.35 -16.75 1.16
CA ILE A 228 -18.68 -16.67 2.59
C ILE A 228 -17.48 -16.89 3.49
N ARG A 229 -16.31 -17.24 2.91
CA ARG A 229 -15.09 -17.47 3.67
C ARG A 229 -14.58 -16.14 4.24
N ARG A 230 -14.29 -16.16 5.54
CA ARG A 230 -13.84 -14.98 6.27
C ARG A 230 -12.58 -15.36 7.06
N PRO A 231 -11.42 -15.28 6.41
CA PRO A 231 -10.14 -15.55 7.07
C PRO A 231 -9.86 -14.50 8.15
N ARG A 232 -9.06 -14.85 9.15
CA ARG A 232 -8.78 -13.97 10.28
C ARG A 232 -7.31 -13.97 10.66
N PHE A 233 -6.83 -12.82 11.06
CA PHE A 233 -5.61 -12.64 11.81
C PHE A 233 -5.87 -12.76 13.30
N ARG A 234 -4.88 -13.25 14.04
CA ARG A 234 -4.87 -13.27 15.50
C ARG A 234 -3.50 -12.85 16.00
N GLN A 235 -3.43 -12.46 17.26
CA GLN A 235 -2.16 -12.33 17.95
C GLN A 235 -1.55 -13.71 18.15
N GLY A 236 -0.31 -13.88 17.70
CA GLY A 236 0.51 -15.07 17.92
C GLY A 236 1.35 -14.97 19.19
N GLU A 237 2.05 -16.04 19.53
CA GLU A 237 3.07 -16.01 20.58
C GLU A 237 4.23 -15.10 20.16
N SER A 238 4.73 -14.30 21.11
CA SER A 238 5.90 -13.45 20.85
C SER A 238 7.14 -14.31 20.59
N ILE A 239 7.96 -13.90 19.61
CA ILE A 239 9.18 -14.57 19.20
C ILE A 239 10.33 -13.58 19.38
N ASP A 240 11.36 -13.89 20.16
CA ASP A 240 12.59 -13.10 20.30
C ASP A 240 12.35 -11.59 20.45
N HIS A 241 11.52 -11.20 21.40
CA HIS A 241 11.11 -9.81 21.64
C HIS A 241 10.36 -9.15 20.47
N MET A 242 9.76 -9.92 19.57
CA MET A 242 8.87 -9.45 18.54
C MET A 242 7.43 -9.80 18.83
N ARG A 243 6.51 -8.88 18.57
CA ARG A 243 5.08 -9.19 18.53
C ARG A 243 4.73 -9.84 17.20
N VAL A 244 3.77 -10.77 17.23
CA VAL A 244 3.38 -11.57 16.07
C VAL A 244 1.90 -11.37 15.76
N ILE A 245 1.60 -11.04 14.50
CA ILE A 245 0.26 -11.17 13.91
C ILE A 245 0.30 -12.36 12.97
N GLU A 246 -0.57 -13.34 13.17
CA GLU A 246 -0.54 -14.56 12.36
C GLU A 246 -1.90 -14.97 11.83
N THR A 247 -1.89 -15.75 10.76
CA THR A 247 -3.09 -16.37 10.18
C THR A 247 -2.74 -17.75 9.62
N GLN A 248 -3.73 -18.64 9.61
CA GLN A 248 -3.71 -19.90 8.86
C GLN A 248 -4.72 -19.79 7.72
N HIS A 249 -4.22 -19.56 6.51
CA HIS A 249 -5.07 -19.38 5.33
C HIS A 249 -5.12 -20.66 4.49
N GLU A 250 -6.29 -20.98 3.90
CA GLU A 250 -6.49 -22.25 3.16
C GLU A 250 -5.55 -22.41 1.94
N HIS A 251 -5.25 -21.29 1.22
CA HIS A 251 -4.38 -21.33 0.04
C HIS A 251 -2.94 -20.96 0.35
N TYR A 252 -2.70 -20.10 1.34
CA TYR A 252 -1.37 -19.61 1.67
C TYR A 252 -0.73 -20.29 2.88
N GLY A 253 -1.47 -21.16 3.58
CA GLY A 253 -0.98 -21.78 4.80
C GLY A 253 -0.73 -20.76 5.91
N LEU A 254 0.27 -21.01 6.72
CA LEU A 254 0.70 -20.10 7.78
C LEU A 254 1.28 -18.82 7.16
N ARG A 255 0.88 -17.67 7.71
CA ARG A 255 1.51 -16.36 7.45
C ARG A 255 1.67 -15.61 8.76
N ARG A 256 2.83 -15.00 8.95
CA ARG A 256 3.19 -14.24 10.14
C ARG A 256 3.76 -12.89 9.73
N LEU A 257 3.27 -11.83 10.37
CA LEU A 257 3.92 -10.53 10.39
C LEU A 257 4.64 -10.40 11.75
N LEU A 258 5.95 -10.45 11.72
CA LEU A 258 6.82 -10.24 12.87
C LEU A 258 7.08 -8.75 13.00
N CYS A 259 6.83 -8.18 14.17
CA CYS A 259 6.91 -6.76 14.47
C CYS A 259 7.98 -6.52 15.54
N GLU A 260 9.08 -5.84 15.19
CA GLU A 260 10.20 -5.52 16.09
C GLU A 260 9.72 -4.82 17.36
N GLY A 261 10.29 -5.19 18.51
CA GLY A 261 9.94 -4.63 19.80
C GLY A 261 8.57 -5.07 20.32
N GLU A 262 7.94 -4.24 21.12
CA GLU A 262 6.67 -4.55 21.77
C GLU A 262 5.55 -3.56 21.41
N PRO A 263 5.22 -3.38 20.11
CA PRO A 263 4.13 -2.51 19.72
C PRO A 263 2.79 -3.02 20.27
N VAL A 264 1.84 -2.11 20.43
CA VAL A 264 0.45 -2.48 20.71
C VAL A 264 -0.16 -3.07 19.45
N LEU A 265 -0.71 -4.28 19.52
CA LEU A 265 -1.40 -4.90 18.38
C LEU A 265 -2.89 -4.55 18.43
N LEU A 266 -3.40 -4.04 17.31
CA LEU A 266 -4.79 -3.63 17.12
C LEU A 266 -5.48 -4.58 16.13
N PHE A 267 -6.74 -4.93 16.38
CA PHE A 267 -7.51 -5.83 15.52
C PHE A 267 -8.90 -5.27 15.26
N THR A 268 -9.36 -5.42 14.03
CA THR A 268 -10.71 -5.05 13.59
C THR A 268 -11.12 -5.86 12.38
N GLU A 269 -12.25 -5.53 11.77
CA GLU A 269 -12.74 -6.17 10.56
C GLU A 269 -12.62 -5.23 9.36
N ASN A 270 -12.25 -5.75 8.19
CA ASN A 270 -12.31 -5.01 6.93
C ASN A 270 -13.75 -5.01 6.38
N ASP A 271 -14.69 -4.54 7.19
CA ASP A 271 -16.10 -4.39 6.85
C ASP A 271 -16.49 -2.92 6.78
N THR A 272 -17.47 -2.63 5.94
CA THR A 272 -18.04 -1.28 5.82
C THR A 272 -18.68 -0.83 7.15
N ASN A 273 -18.36 0.37 7.60
CA ASN A 273 -19.04 1.02 8.73
C ASN A 273 -20.42 1.54 8.29
N SER A 274 -21.40 0.65 8.25
CA SER A 274 -22.76 0.99 7.86
C SER A 274 -23.44 1.96 8.82
N ARG A 275 -23.04 1.94 10.10
CA ARG A 275 -23.55 2.89 11.10
C ARG A 275 -23.19 4.32 10.74
N ARG A 276 -21.92 4.56 10.43
CA ARG A 276 -21.42 5.87 10.04
C ARG A 276 -21.97 6.34 8.70
N LEU A 277 -21.99 5.47 7.72
CA LEU A 277 -22.33 5.84 6.34
C LEU A 277 -23.84 5.90 6.08
N TYR A 278 -24.62 5.06 6.74
CA TYR A 278 -26.05 4.87 6.43
C TYR A 278 -26.98 4.95 7.65
N GLY A 279 -26.44 5.15 8.86
CA GLY A 279 -27.25 5.16 10.11
C GLY A 279 -27.71 3.77 10.55
N ASP A 280 -27.23 2.69 9.94
CA ASP A 280 -27.61 1.32 10.26
C ASP A 280 -26.99 0.86 11.57
N GLN A 281 -27.83 0.68 12.60
CA GLN A 281 -27.38 0.26 13.94
C GLN A 281 -27.14 -1.25 14.05
N THR A 282 -27.51 -2.03 13.03
CA THR A 282 -27.39 -3.50 13.02
C THR A 282 -26.07 -4.01 12.48
N GLY A 283 -25.23 -3.14 11.91
CA GLY A 283 -23.92 -3.46 11.37
C GLY A 283 -22.93 -3.99 12.41
N PRO A 284 -21.80 -4.57 11.96
CA PRO A 284 -20.77 -5.11 12.85
C PRO A 284 -20.22 -4.04 13.78
N ARG A 285 -19.78 -4.45 14.98
CA ARG A 285 -19.21 -3.54 15.98
C ARG A 285 -17.83 -3.04 15.54
N TYR A 286 -16.98 -3.95 15.07
CA TYR A 286 -15.63 -3.65 14.61
C TYR A 286 -15.65 -3.54 13.08
N VAL A 287 -15.10 -2.46 12.54
CA VAL A 287 -15.27 -2.08 11.13
C VAL A 287 -13.96 -1.52 10.56
N LYS A 288 -13.92 -1.26 9.27
CA LYS A 288 -12.70 -0.85 8.53
C LYS A 288 -12.00 0.36 9.16
N ASP A 289 -12.73 1.35 9.67
CA ASP A 289 -12.23 2.60 10.22
C ASP A 289 -12.04 2.60 11.75
N SER A 290 -12.16 1.47 12.42
CA SER A 290 -11.93 1.36 13.87
C SER A 290 -10.55 1.84 14.32
N PHE A 291 -9.51 1.69 13.47
CA PHE A 291 -8.19 2.23 13.81
C PHE A 291 -8.16 3.75 13.80
N HIS A 292 -8.94 4.40 12.93
CA HIS A 292 -9.12 5.84 12.99
C HIS A 292 -9.77 6.27 14.32
N ASP A 293 -10.86 5.61 14.71
CA ASP A 293 -11.58 5.95 15.96
C ASP A 293 -10.67 5.72 17.18
N TYR A 294 -9.90 4.64 17.20
CA TYR A 294 -8.95 4.33 18.26
C TYR A 294 -7.80 5.35 18.36
N ILE A 295 -7.18 5.73 17.23
CA ILE A 295 -5.98 6.58 17.20
C ILE A 295 -6.35 8.07 17.26
N VAL A 296 -7.26 8.53 16.39
CA VAL A 296 -7.57 9.95 16.20
C VAL A 296 -8.60 10.44 17.22
N GLN A 297 -9.62 9.61 17.51
CA GLN A 297 -10.69 9.98 18.46
C GLN A 297 -10.42 9.48 19.87
N GLY A 298 -9.46 8.59 20.06
CA GLY A 298 -9.11 8.05 21.37
C GLY A 298 -10.07 6.97 21.89
N GLU A 299 -10.96 6.45 21.05
CA GLU A 299 -11.97 5.44 21.40
C GLU A 299 -11.34 4.05 21.52
N LYS A 300 -10.82 3.72 22.70
CA LYS A 300 -10.09 2.46 22.95
C LYS A 300 -10.93 1.20 22.71
N GLU A 301 -12.25 1.29 22.83
CA GLU A 301 -13.19 0.19 22.60
C GLU A 301 -13.54 -0.03 21.13
N ALA A 302 -13.05 0.82 20.21
CA ALA A 302 -13.30 0.69 18.78
C ALA A 302 -12.65 -0.55 18.18
N VAL A 303 -11.58 -1.08 18.80
CA VAL A 303 -10.84 -2.27 18.34
C VAL A 303 -11.25 -3.50 19.13
N ASN A 304 -11.05 -4.69 18.51
CA ASN A 304 -11.45 -5.97 19.11
C ASN A 304 -10.50 -6.38 20.26
N PRO A 305 -10.97 -6.46 21.51
CA PRO A 305 -10.15 -6.87 22.65
C PRO A 305 -9.75 -8.34 22.64
N ASP A 306 -10.40 -9.18 21.83
CA ASP A 306 -10.07 -10.60 21.69
C ASP A 306 -8.84 -10.82 20.79
N HIS A 307 -8.23 -9.74 20.28
CA HIS A 307 -7.07 -9.76 19.38
C HIS A 307 -7.28 -10.67 18.15
N LEU A 308 -8.44 -10.54 17.54
CA LEU A 308 -8.88 -11.31 16.38
C LEU A 308 -9.62 -10.40 15.38
N GLY A 309 -9.36 -10.56 14.06
CA GLY A 309 -10.07 -9.81 13.04
C GLY A 309 -9.56 -10.08 11.63
N THR A 310 -10.22 -9.51 10.64
CA THR A 310 -9.79 -9.58 9.23
C THR A 310 -8.80 -8.48 8.87
N LYS A 311 -8.55 -7.52 9.79
CA LYS A 311 -7.59 -6.42 9.68
C LYS A 311 -6.85 -6.29 11.02
N ALA A 312 -5.52 -6.16 10.97
CA ALA A 312 -4.68 -6.00 12.14
C ALA A 312 -3.57 -4.98 11.87
N ALA A 313 -3.09 -4.31 12.92
CA ALA A 313 -1.99 -3.36 12.84
C ALA A 313 -1.09 -3.45 14.08
N ALA A 314 0.18 -3.06 13.91
CA ALA A 314 1.12 -2.85 15.00
C ALA A 314 1.30 -1.33 15.20
N GLN A 315 0.96 -0.82 16.38
CA GLN A 315 1.09 0.61 16.70
C GLN A 315 2.46 0.91 17.30
N TYR A 316 3.22 1.75 16.61
CA TYR A 316 4.45 2.38 17.11
C TYR A 316 4.19 3.88 17.33
N VAL A 317 4.64 4.41 18.45
CA VAL A 317 4.61 5.85 18.71
C VAL A 317 6.06 6.32 18.77
N LEU A 318 6.48 7.04 17.74
CA LEU A 318 7.84 7.53 17.57
C LEU A 318 7.89 9.00 18.03
N THR A 319 8.89 9.35 18.82
CA THR A 319 9.21 10.75 19.17
C THR A 319 10.59 11.04 18.61
N LEU A 320 10.68 11.98 17.67
CA LEU A 320 11.90 12.28 16.93
C LEU A 320 12.37 13.71 17.18
N ALA A 321 13.60 13.87 17.61
CA ALA A 321 14.25 15.17 17.65
C ALA A 321 14.46 15.74 16.24
N PRO A 322 14.79 17.05 16.08
CA PRO A 322 15.13 17.63 14.78
C PRO A 322 16.28 16.88 14.10
N GLY A 323 16.05 16.46 12.86
CA GLY A 323 17.01 15.69 12.05
C GLY A 323 17.20 14.23 12.47
N GLU A 324 16.52 13.76 13.51
CA GLU A 324 16.60 12.37 13.95
C GLU A 324 15.93 11.42 12.95
N THR A 325 16.54 10.24 12.84
CA THR A 325 15.99 9.11 12.07
C THR A 325 15.73 7.94 13.01
N GLN A 326 14.51 7.41 12.97
CA GLN A 326 14.17 6.15 13.65
C GLN A 326 13.75 5.09 12.61
N THR A 327 14.08 3.83 12.91
CA THR A 327 13.81 2.70 12.01
C THR A 327 12.95 1.67 12.73
N VAL A 328 11.91 1.19 12.05
CA VAL A 328 11.08 0.06 12.45
C VAL A 328 11.26 -1.07 11.44
N ARG A 329 11.50 -2.29 11.93
CA ARG A 329 11.72 -3.48 11.13
C ARG A 329 10.57 -4.47 11.31
N LEU A 330 10.12 -5.04 10.19
CA LEU A 330 9.07 -6.03 10.17
C LEU A 330 9.46 -7.16 9.19
N ARG A 331 8.88 -8.34 9.37
CA ARG A 331 9.06 -9.44 8.43
C ARG A 331 7.74 -10.17 8.20
N LEU A 332 7.33 -10.25 6.94
CA LEU A 332 6.19 -11.04 6.51
C LEU A 332 6.71 -12.38 5.96
N THR A 333 6.35 -13.49 6.62
CA THR A 333 6.92 -14.80 6.29
C THR A 333 5.90 -15.93 6.38
N ASP A 334 6.15 -17.03 5.68
CA ASP A 334 5.45 -18.31 5.79
C ASP A 334 6.20 -19.32 6.66
N ASP A 335 7.37 -18.96 7.16
CA ASP A 335 8.17 -19.86 7.98
C ASP A 335 7.55 -20.04 9.37
N GLY A 336 7.21 -21.29 9.68
CA GLY A 336 6.75 -21.69 11.01
C GLY A 336 7.87 -21.85 12.04
N ARG A 337 9.14 -21.83 11.59
CA ARG A 337 10.31 -21.83 12.47
C ARG A 337 10.58 -20.39 12.89
N SER A 338 11.19 -20.23 14.06
CA SER A 338 11.69 -18.93 14.49
C SER A 338 12.81 -18.51 13.54
N PRO A 339 12.58 -17.60 12.56
CA PRO A 339 13.70 -17.07 11.81
C PRO A 339 14.50 -16.24 12.81
N GLU A 340 15.78 -16.48 12.91
CA GLU A 340 16.66 -15.58 13.64
C GLU A 340 16.51 -14.18 13.02
N PHE A 341 15.83 -13.30 13.75
CA PHE A 341 15.66 -11.90 13.36
C PHE A 341 16.85 -11.09 13.92
N ALA A 342 18.05 -11.60 13.69
CA ALA A 342 19.23 -10.84 14.02
C ALA A 342 19.27 -9.59 13.13
N GLU A 343 19.45 -8.42 13.72
CA GLU A 343 19.55 -7.16 12.99
C GLU A 343 20.57 -7.24 11.86
N GLN A 344 21.69 -7.90 12.11
CA GLN A 344 22.76 -8.09 11.12
C GLN A 344 22.28 -8.89 9.90
N ASP A 345 21.49 -9.94 10.08
CA ASP A 345 20.96 -10.74 8.98
C ASP A 345 19.91 -9.98 8.19
N PHE A 346 19.07 -9.20 8.88
CA PHE A 346 18.08 -8.33 8.25
C PHE A 346 18.74 -7.29 7.34
N GLU A 347 19.74 -6.56 7.84
CA GLU A 347 20.45 -5.55 7.05
C GLU A 347 21.28 -6.19 5.91
N ALA A 348 21.79 -7.41 6.10
CA ALA A 348 22.50 -8.14 5.04
C ALA A 348 21.57 -8.49 3.87
N VAL A 349 20.28 -8.80 4.13
CA VAL A 349 19.28 -9.01 3.07
C VAL A 349 19.09 -7.74 2.25
N PHE A 350 18.90 -6.59 2.89
CA PHE A 350 18.79 -5.30 2.20
C PHE A 350 20.02 -4.98 1.38
N ALA A 351 21.21 -5.09 1.98
CA ALA A 351 22.48 -4.84 1.28
C ALA A 351 22.64 -5.74 0.03
N ALA A 352 22.25 -7.02 0.14
CA ALA A 352 22.29 -7.93 -1.00
C ALA A 352 21.28 -7.53 -2.09
N ARG A 353 20.03 -7.25 -1.74
CA ARG A 353 18.98 -6.88 -2.72
C ARG A 353 19.28 -5.56 -3.43
N ILE A 354 19.79 -4.55 -2.69
CA ILE A 354 20.21 -3.26 -3.26
C ILE A 354 21.37 -3.46 -4.25
N ARG A 355 22.40 -4.24 -3.88
CA ARG A 355 23.51 -4.53 -4.77
C ARG A 355 23.04 -5.23 -6.05
N GLU A 356 22.23 -6.26 -5.94
CA GLU A 356 21.69 -7.01 -7.09
C GLU A 356 20.78 -6.16 -7.98
N ALA A 357 20.00 -5.24 -7.38
CA ALA A 357 19.23 -4.26 -8.14
C ALA A 357 20.16 -3.30 -8.92
N ASN A 358 21.24 -2.84 -8.30
CA ASN A 358 22.23 -2.00 -8.95
C ASN A 358 22.88 -2.74 -10.14
N GLU A 359 23.37 -3.96 -9.92
CA GLU A 359 23.94 -4.80 -10.98
C GLU A 359 22.98 -4.99 -12.18
N PHE A 360 21.71 -5.23 -11.89
CA PHE A 360 20.69 -5.40 -12.93
C PHE A 360 20.48 -4.12 -13.74
N TYR A 361 20.28 -2.98 -13.10
CA TYR A 361 20.01 -1.72 -13.78
C TYR A 361 21.24 -1.10 -14.43
N ASP A 362 22.43 -1.31 -13.88
CA ASP A 362 23.67 -0.89 -14.52
C ASP A 362 23.91 -1.64 -15.84
N GLY A 363 23.49 -2.91 -15.91
CA GLY A 363 23.52 -3.70 -17.14
C GLY A 363 22.53 -3.23 -18.22
N LEU A 364 21.45 -2.53 -17.82
CA LEU A 364 20.45 -1.98 -18.74
C LEU A 364 20.76 -0.54 -19.16
N ALA A 365 21.50 0.20 -18.37
CA ALA A 365 21.75 1.62 -18.62
C ALA A 365 22.80 1.78 -19.75
N PRO A 366 22.51 2.60 -20.79
CA PRO A 366 23.50 2.95 -21.78
C PRO A 366 24.74 3.59 -21.16
N ALA A 367 25.94 3.23 -21.65
CA ALA A 367 27.22 3.66 -21.08
C ALA A 367 27.43 5.19 -21.09
N HIS A 368 26.76 5.90 -21.98
CA HIS A 368 26.90 7.35 -22.15
C HIS A 368 25.99 8.18 -21.20
N LEU A 369 25.09 7.55 -20.44
CA LEU A 369 24.22 8.28 -19.53
C LEU A 369 25.00 8.87 -18.34
N SER A 370 24.69 10.12 -18.01
CA SER A 370 25.13 10.74 -16.76
C SER A 370 24.53 10.02 -15.55
N GLU A 371 25.11 10.23 -14.37
CA GLU A 371 24.56 9.66 -13.12
C GLU A 371 23.14 10.13 -12.86
N ASP A 372 22.85 11.39 -13.09
CA ASP A 372 21.50 11.96 -12.95
C ASP A 372 20.49 11.31 -13.92
N ALA A 373 20.86 11.17 -15.19
CA ALA A 373 20.02 10.49 -16.19
C ALA A 373 19.76 9.02 -15.83
N ARG A 374 20.72 8.31 -15.25
CA ARG A 374 20.55 6.94 -14.74
C ARG A 374 19.55 6.89 -13.57
N ARG A 375 19.61 7.86 -12.65
CA ARG A 375 18.65 7.99 -11.54
C ARG A 375 17.23 8.24 -12.06
N ILE A 376 17.08 9.17 -13.01
CA ILE A 376 15.78 9.44 -13.66
C ILE A 376 15.23 8.19 -14.34
N GLN A 377 16.05 7.48 -15.12
CA GLN A 377 15.65 6.23 -15.77
C GLN A 377 15.20 5.17 -14.75
N ARG A 378 15.97 4.99 -13.66
CA ARG A 378 15.64 4.02 -12.61
C ARG A 378 14.33 4.37 -11.90
N GLN A 379 14.11 5.63 -11.60
CA GLN A 379 12.88 6.10 -10.98
C GLN A 379 11.67 5.96 -11.94
N ALA A 380 11.86 6.18 -13.24
CA ALA A 380 10.82 5.91 -14.23
C ALA A 380 10.44 4.42 -14.29
N PHE A 381 11.41 3.51 -14.25
CA PHE A 381 11.14 2.08 -14.12
C PHE A 381 10.41 1.74 -12.81
N ALA A 382 10.82 2.34 -11.69
CA ALA A 382 10.15 2.17 -10.42
C ALA A 382 8.67 2.61 -10.51
N GLY A 383 8.39 3.77 -11.10
CA GLY A 383 7.03 4.26 -11.34
C GLY A 383 6.17 3.26 -12.12
N LEU A 384 6.69 2.70 -13.21
CA LEU A 384 5.99 1.68 -13.99
C LEU A 384 5.74 0.38 -13.21
N LEU A 385 6.70 -0.04 -12.38
CA LEU A 385 6.60 -1.28 -11.62
C LEU A 385 5.66 -1.15 -10.42
N TRP A 386 5.68 0.00 -9.72
CA TRP A 386 4.78 0.30 -8.61
C TRP A 386 3.34 0.56 -9.06
N SER A 387 3.11 0.93 -10.31
CA SER A 387 1.77 1.19 -10.86
C SER A 387 1.04 -0.08 -11.32
N LYS A 388 1.57 -1.27 -11.04
CA LYS A 388 0.88 -2.53 -11.26
C LYS A 388 -0.18 -2.73 -10.21
N GLN A 389 -1.43 -2.46 -10.55
CA GLN A 389 -2.55 -2.56 -9.62
C GLN A 389 -3.34 -3.84 -9.90
N PHE A 390 -3.78 -4.49 -8.83
CA PHE A 390 -4.83 -5.49 -8.92
C PHE A 390 -6.17 -4.76 -9.10
N TYR A 391 -6.95 -5.23 -10.06
CA TYR A 391 -8.31 -4.76 -10.25
C TYR A 391 -9.17 -5.91 -10.78
N HIS A 392 -10.14 -6.33 -9.96
CA HIS A 392 -11.06 -7.39 -10.33
C HIS A 392 -12.44 -6.79 -10.58
N TYR A 393 -12.86 -6.71 -11.83
CA TYR A 393 -14.11 -6.08 -12.21
C TYR A 393 -14.91 -6.96 -13.18
N ASP A 394 -16.09 -7.39 -12.71
CA ASP A 394 -17.04 -8.18 -13.48
C ASP A 394 -18.25 -7.29 -13.82
N VAL A 395 -18.31 -6.82 -15.07
CA VAL A 395 -19.35 -5.90 -15.54
C VAL A 395 -20.75 -6.51 -15.42
N ASN A 396 -20.90 -7.79 -15.76
CA ASN A 396 -22.20 -8.46 -15.65
C ASN A 396 -22.72 -8.49 -14.21
N ARG A 397 -21.82 -8.75 -13.24
CA ARG A 397 -22.16 -8.70 -11.81
C ARG A 397 -22.44 -7.28 -11.34
N TRP A 398 -21.65 -6.32 -11.77
CA TRP A 398 -21.88 -4.91 -11.44
C TRP A 398 -23.24 -4.42 -11.92
N LEU A 399 -23.67 -4.80 -13.15
CA LEU A 399 -24.97 -4.44 -13.71
C LEU A 399 -26.14 -5.11 -12.96
N LYS A 400 -26.02 -6.39 -12.62
CA LYS A 400 -27.09 -7.19 -11.99
C LYS A 400 -27.14 -7.04 -10.47
N GLY A 401 -26.04 -6.58 -9.85
CA GLY A 401 -25.88 -6.53 -8.41
C GLY A 401 -25.40 -7.85 -7.80
N ASP A 402 -25.07 -7.79 -6.54
CA ASP A 402 -24.60 -8.91 -5.74
C ASP A 402 -25.77 -9.69 -5.12
N PRO A 403 -25.57 -10.98 -4.74
CA PRO A 403 -26.60 -11.78 -4.08
C PRO A 403 -27.09 -11.21 -2.75
N VAL A 404 -26.22 -10.47 -2.04
CA VAL A 404 -26.52 -9.80 -0.77
C VAL A 404 -26.39 -8.29 -0.97
N GLY A 405 -27.34 -7.53 -0.46
CA GLY A 405 -27.34 -6.08 -0.54
C GLY A 405 -28.52 -5.52 -1.33
N GLN A 406 -28.45 -4.23 -1.58
CA GLN A 406 -29.51 -3.52 -2.30
C GLN A 406 -29.36 -3.74 -3.82
N ALA A 407 -30.46 -4.04 -4.49
CA ALA A 407 -30.45 -4.17 -5.96
C ALA A 407 -30.01 -2.84 -6.62
N PRO A 408 -29.17 -2.89 -7.66
CA PRO A 408 -28.77 -1.69 -8.38
C PRO A 408 -29.97 -0.95 -8.97
N PRO A 409 -29.89 0.37 -9.17
CA PRO A 409 -30.90 1.14 -9.88
C PRO A 409 -31.14 0.57 -11.28
N ARG A 410 -32.39 0.53 -11.73
CA ARG A 410 -32.74 0.00 -13.06
C ARG A 410 -32.04 0.72 -14.21
N ASP A 411 -31.80 2.02 -14.06
CA ASP A 411 -31.14 2.84 -15.08
C ASP A 411 -29.69 2.41 -15.33
N ARG A 412 -29.04 1.72 -14.37
CA ARG A 412 -27.70 1.14 -14.56
C ARG A 412 -27.66 0.14 -15.72
N LEU A 413 -28.75 -0.61 -15.94
CA LEU A 413 -28.84 -1.58 -17.04
C LEU A 413 -28.84 -0.97 -18.44
N HIS A 414 -29.10 0.33 -18.53
CA HIS A 414 -29.14 1.09 -19.79
C HIS A 414 -28.11 2.23 -19.85
N GLY A 415 -27.31 2.35 -18.81
CA GLY A 415 -26.27 3.35 -18.68
C GLY A 415 -24.90 2.89 -19.18
N ARG A 416 -23.87 3.45 -18.60
CA ARG A 416 -22.47 3.10 -18.88
C ARG A 416 -22.21 1.62 -18.67
N ASN A 417 -21.34 1.03 -19.48
CA ASN A 417 -20.93 -0.37 -19.45
C ASN A 417 -22.04 -1.39 -19.82
N SER A 418 -23.27 -0.99 -20.13
CA SER A 418 -24.37 -1.92 -20.45
C SER A 418 -24.05 -2.86 -21.63
N ASP A 419 -23.24 -2.41 -22.58
CA ASP A 419 -22.82 -3.19 -23.76
C ASP A 419 -21.58 -4.07 -23.50
N TRP A 420 -20.97 -3.96 -22.31
CA TRP A 420 -19.71 -4.65 -21.97
C TRP A 420 -19.90 -5.86 -21.05
N THR A 421 -21.04 -6.52 -21.12
CA THR A 421 -21.40 -7.63 -20.21
C THR A 421 -20.43 -8.82 -20.22
N HIS A 422 -19.58 -8.89 -21.24
CA HIS A 422 -18.54 -9.91 -21.39
C HIS A 422 -17.22 -9.52 -20.73
N LEU A 423 -17.07 -8.27 -20.25
CA LEU A 423 -15.85 -7.82 -19.62
C LEU A 423 -15.73 -8.40 -18.20
N TYR A 424 -14.64 -9.10 -17.99
CA TYR A 424 -14.23 -9.68 -16.72
C TYR A 424 -12.71 -9.50 -16.59
N ASN A 425 -12.28 -8.70 -15.63
CA ASN A 425 -10.87 -8.42 -15.33
C ASN A 425 -10.38 -9.25 -14.14
#